data_82ef5e448d69ef2f660d11f8eb538abd
#
_entry.id   82ef5e448d69ef2f660d11f8eb538abd
#
_cell.length_a   1.000
_cell.length_b   1.000
_cell.length_c   1.000
_cell.angle_alpha   90.00
_cell.angle_beta   90.00
_cell.angle_gamma   90.00
#
_symmetry.space_group_name_H-M   'P 1'
#
loop_
_entity.id
_entity.type
_entity.pdbx_description
1 polymer ?
#
loop_
_entity_poly.entity_id
_entity_poly.type
_entity_poly.pdbx_seq_one_letter_code
_entity_poly.pdbx_strand_id
1 'polypeptide(L)'
;MRGWWLRALLLNGFQVGAVWIAGVAWNGWMLRHRPWNSDALGVAGGSLVGYLAITFFFYWWHRWRHESDFLWRWLHQVHHSPQRIEVITSFYKHPFEIMADSALSSAILYLVVGLGPAAAAGGVLLSGLAELVYHWNVKTPYWLGFIFQRPESHCVHHEKGVHSYNYSDLPVWDMLFGTFRNPREWNAECGFAPDLEQRFPEMLLGRDVHALRTEEVQS
;
A
#
# COMPACT_ATOMS: atom_id res chain seq x y z
N MET A 1 -22.67 6.07 1.25
CA MET A 1 -21.31 6.64 1.03
C MET A 1 -21.39 7.72 -0.06
N ARG A 2 -21.64 8.97 0.36
CA ARG A 2 -21.72 10.08 -0.61
C ARG A 2 -20.33 10.37 -1.19
N GLY A 3 -20.22 10.53 -2.51
CA GLY A 3 -18.98 10.88 -3.19
C GLY A 3 -17.89 9.79 -3.24
N TRP A 4 -18.16 8.56 -2.79
CA TRP A 4 -17.19 7.46 -2.79
C TRP A 4 -16.52 7.25 -4.15
N TRP A 5 -17.32 7.06 -5.19
CA TRP A 5 -16.80 6.81 -6.55
C TRP A 5 -15.95 7.95 -7.07
N LEU A 6 -16.36 9.19 -6.81
CA LEU A 6 -15.58 10.36 -7.23
C LEU A 6 -14.21 10.39 -6.54
N ARG A 7 -14.19 10.21 -5.20
CA ARG A 7 -12.93 10.16 -4.43
C ARG A 7 -12.03 9.03 -4.92
N ALA A 8 -12.59 7.83 -5.08
CA ALA A 8 -11.86 6.67 -5.54
C ALA A 8 -11.27 6.89 -6.94
N LEU A 9 -12.05 7.41 -7.88
CA LEU A 9 -11.56 7.70 -9.24
C LEU A 9 -10.48 8.79 -9.24
N LEU A 10 -10.63 9.84 -8.45
CA LEU A 10 -9.63 10.91 -8.36
C LEU A 10 -8.30 10.41 -7.77
N LEU A 11 -8.34 9.61 -6.69
CA LEU A 11 -7.13 9.08 -6.07
C LEU A 11 -6.44 8.03 -6.95
N ASN A 12 -7.21 7.13 -7.59
CA ASN A 12 -6.64 6.19 -8.57
C ASN A 12 -6.08 6.92 -9.80
N GLY A 13 -6.73 7.98 -10.26
CA GLY A 13 -6.20 8.85 -11.33
C GLY A 13 -4.91 9.55 -10.91
N PHE A 14 -4.83 10.01 -9.65
CA PHE A 14 -3.60 10.57 -9.10
C PHE A 14 -2.47 9.55 -9.05
N GLN A 15 -2.75 8.29 -8.72
CA GLN A 15 -1.76 7.19 -8.77
C GLN A 15 -1.15 7.05 -10.17
N VAL A 16 -1.98 7.07 -11.23
CA VAL A 16 -1.48 7.03 -12.61
C VAL A 16 -0.60 8.24 -12.92
N GLY A 17 -1.03 9.44 -12.52
CA GLY A 17 -0.24 10.66 -12.66
C GLY A 17 1.10 10.61 -11.90
N ALA A 18 1.13 10.03 -10.71
CA ALA A 18 2.34 9.89 -9.91
C ALA A 18 3.40 9.00 -10.59
N VAL A 19 2.98 7.92 -11.26
CA VAL A 19 3.89 7.08 -12.06
C VAL A 19 4.55 7.90 -13.17
N TRP A 20 3.79 8.74 -13.87
CA TRP A 20 4.33 9.64 -14.89
C TRP A 20 5.27 10.70 -14.30
N ILE A 21 4.89 11.34 -13.18
CA ILE A 21 5.73 12.31 -12.45
C ILE A 21 7.05 11.66 -12.05
N ALA A 22 7.02 10.44 -11.50
CA ALA A 22 8.24 9.69 -11.15
C ALA A 22 9.19 9.55 -12.35
N GLY A 23 8.63 9.20 -13.51
CA GLY A 23 9.41 9.06 -14.75
C GLY A 23 10.16 10.33 -15.14
N VAL A 24 9.53 11.49 -15.02
CA VAL A 24 10.13 12.78 -15.45
C VAL A 24 10.93 13.47 -14.34
N ALA A 25 10.56 13.30 -13.08
CA ALA A 25 11.14 14.05 -11.97
C ALA A 25 12.42 13.39 -11.42
N TRP A 26 12.43 12.08 -11.15
CA TRP A 26 13.54 11.43 -10.45
C TRP A 26 14.06 10.13 -11.02
N ASN A 27 13.27 9.34 -11.76
CA ASN A 27 13.72 8.04 -12.26
C ASN A 27 14.99 8.18 -13.13
N GLY A 28 15.01 9.15 -14.02
CA GLY A 28 16.16 9.40 -14.88
C GLY A 28 17.42 9.80 -14.11
N TRP A 29 17.27 10.56 -13.01
CA TRP A 29 18.37 10.89 -12.13
C TRP A 29 18.85 9.66 -11.37
N MET A 30 17.97 8.91 -10.71
CA MET A 30 18.30 7.70 -9.94
C MET A 30 18.96 6.63 -10.83
N LEU A 31 18.47 6.44 -12.05
CA LEU A 31 19.07 5.53 -13.03
C LEU A 31 20.54 5.87 -13.33
N ARG A 32 20.85 7.15 -13.51
CA ARG A 32 22.24 7.60 -13.75
C ARG A 32 23.15 7.51 -12.54
N HIS A 33 22.58 7.51 -11.34
CA HIS A 33 23.31 7.47 -10.05
C HIS A 33 23.21 6.12 -9.35
N ARG A 34 22.73 5.07 -10.05
CA ARG A 34 22.72 3.71 -9.46
C ARG A 34 24.15 3.29 -9.11
N PRO A 35 24.39 2.77 -7.88
CA PRO A 35 25.75 2.45 -7.43
C PRO A 35 26.34 1.22 -8.12
N TRP A 36 25.51 0.37 -8.69
CA TRP A 36 25.87 -0.83 -9.46
C TRP A 36 24.84 -1.10 -10.55
N ASN A 37 25.18 -2.04 -11.42
CA ASN A 37 24.35 -2.42 -12.55
C ASN A 37 23.97 -3.90 -12.44
N SER A 38 22.68 -4.19 -12.29
CA SER A 38 22.12 -5.53 -12.21
C SER A 38 21.48 -6.01 -13.54
N ASP A 39 21.83 -5.38 -14.67
CA ASP A 39 21.25 -5.69 -15.98
C ASP A 39 21.52 -7.13 -16.42
N ALA A 40 22.56 -7.78 -15.88
CA ALA A 40 22.85 -9.22 -16.11
C ALA A 40 21.72 -10.17 -15.67
N LEU A 41 20.81 -9.73 -14.77
CA LEU A 41 19.62 -10.48 -14.37
C LEU A 41 18.60 -10.60 -15.51
N GLY A 42 18.73 -9.80 -16.57
CA GLY A 42 17.71 -9.65 -17.60
C GLY A 42 16.42 -9.02 -17.06
N VAL A 43 15.44 -8.84 -17.95
CA VAL A 43 14.18 -8.19 -17.56
C VAL A 43 13.39 -9.05 -16.55
N ALA A 44 13.19 -10.32 -16.84
CA ALA A 44 12.37 -11.20 -15.98
C ALA A 44 13.01 -11.41 -14.60
N GLY A 45 14.30 -11.76 -14.55
CA GLY A 45 15.02 -11.95 -13.29
C GLY A 45 15.11 -10.67 -12.48
N GLY A 46 15.41 -9.54 -13.14
CA GLY A 46 15.45 -8.23 -12.50
C GLY A 46 14.09 -7.80 -11.96
N SER A 47 12.99 -8.04 -12.69
CA SER A 47 11.63 -7.76 -12.21
C SER A 47 11.29 -8.56 -10.96
N LEU A 48 11.63 -9.83 -10.92
CA LEU A 48 11.39 -10.68 -9.76
C LEU A 48 12.21 -10.22 -8.55
N VAL A 49 13.51 -9.95 -8.72
CA VAL A 49 14.39 -9.45 -7.64
C VAL A 49 13.89 -8.07 -7.17
N GLY A 50 13.51 -7.19 -8.10
CA GLY A 50 12.92 -5.90 -7.78
C GLY A 50 11.63 -6.02 -6.96
N TYR A 51 10.73 -6.93 -7.35
CA TYR A 51 9.50 -7.20 -6.60
C TYR A 51 9.81 -7.72 -5.18
N LEU A 52 10.71 -8.68 -5.04
CA LEU A 52 11.13 -9.19 -3.73
C LEU A 52 11.71 -8.08 -2.84
N ALA A 53 12.53 -7.21 -3.41
CA ALA A 53 13.07 -6.06 -2.69
C ALA A 53 11.96 -5.08 -2.27
N ILE A 54 11.05 -4.73 -3.20
CA ILE A 54 9.88 -3.89 -2.86
C ILE A 54 9.12 -4.50 -1.69
N THR A 55 8.73 -5.78 -1.75
CA THR A 55 7.91 -6.40 -0.70
C THR A 55 8.60 -6.39 0.67
N PHE A 56 9.93 -6.53 0.71
CA PHE A 56 10.71 -6.45 1.95
C PHE A 56 10.73 -5.03 2.53
N PHE A 57 11.12 -4.04 1.74
CA PHE A 57 11.19 -2.66 2.23
C PHE A 57 9.81 -2.08 2.54
N PHE A 58 8.79 -2.42 1.73
CA PHE A 58 7.43 -1.99 1.96
C PHE A 58 6.78 -2.67 3.18
N TYR A 59 7.19 -3.87 3.59
CA TYR A 59 6.81 -4.43 4.88
C TYR A 59 7.12 -3.45 6.02
N TRP A 60 8.37 -2.96 6.09
CA TRP A 60 8.78 -2.01 7.14
C TRP A 60 8.14 -0.65 6.99
N TRP A 61 8.11 -0.12 5.76
CA TRP A 61 7.45 1.14 5.46
C TRP A 61 5.98 1.14 5.83
N HIS A 62 5.24 0.08 5.50
CA HIS A 62 3.84 -0.10 5.83
C HIS A 62 3.64 -0.21 7.35
N ARG A 63 4.43 -1.04 8.02
CA ARG A 63 4.40 -1.18 9.46
C ARG A 63 4.66 0.15 10.18
N TRP A 64 5.65 0.92 9.78
CA TRP A 64 5.93 2.23 10.36
C TRP A 64 4.79 3.23 10.18
N ARG A 65 4.06 3.18 9.07
CA ARG A 65 2.86 4.01 8.86
C ARG A 65 1.77 3.72 9.90
N HIS A 66 1.71 2.51 10.44
CA HIS A 66 0.80 2.13 11.52
C HIS A 66 1.35 2.43 12.93
N GLU A 67 2.67 2.38 13.12
CA GLU A 67 3.31 2.60 14.41
C GLU A 67 3.60 4.08 14.72
N SER A 68 3.51 4.97 13.72
CA SER A 68 3.77 6.40 13.86
C SER A 68 2.51 7.23 13.63
N ASP A 69 2.04 7.97 14.65
CA ASP A 69 0.90 8.88 14.54
C ASP A 69 1.05 9.91 13.41
N PHE A 70 2.27 10.39 13.18
CA PHE A 70 2.55 11.32 12.09
C PHE A 70 2.34 10.66 10.73
N LEU A 71 2.96 9.48 10.49
CA LEU A 71 2.84 8.78 9.21
C LEU A 71 1.42 8.27 8.98
N TRP A 72 0.74 7.80 10.04
CA TRP A 72 -0.66 7.42 9.98
C TRP A 72 -1.53 8.56 9.48
N ARG A 73 -1.50 9.70 10.12
CA ARG A 73 -2.35 10.86 9.80
C ARG A 73 -2.08 11.45 8.42
N TRP A 74 -0.80 11.60 8.05
CA TRP A 74 -0.41 12.26 6.80
C TRP A 74 -0.34 11.34 5.59
N LEU A 75 -0.30 10.03 5.80
CA LEU A 75 -0.16 9.10 4.70
C LEU A 75 -1.30 8.06 4.70
N HIS A 76 -1.56 7.35 5.79
CA HIS A 76 -2.17 6.03 5.72
C HIS A 76 -3.63 5.93 6.20
N GLN A 77 -4.13 6.85 7.03
CA GLN A 77 -5.51 6.81 7.51
C GLN A 77 -6.55 6.93 6.37
N VAL A 78 -6.23 7.62 5.26
CA VAL A 78 -7.10 7.69 4.09
C VAL A 78 -7.33 6.30 3.52
N HIS A 79 -6.25 5.50 3.39
CA HIS A 79 -6.30 4.14 2.86
C HIS A 79 -7.13 3.20 3.76
N HIS A 80 -7.05 3.36 5.07
CA HIS A 80 -7.81 2.56 6.03
C HIS A 80 -9.24 3.04 6.29
N SER A 81 -9.64 4.18 5.75
CA SER A 81 -10.98 4.74 6.02
C SER A 81 -12.13 3.99 5.33
N PRO A 82 -12.00 3.39 4.12
CA PRO A 82 -13.10 2.76 3.43
C PRO A 82 -13.64 1.52 4.16
N GLN A 83 -14.97 1.45 4.29
CA GLN A 83 -15.68 0.26 4.76
C GLN A 83 -15.76 -0.86 3.71
N ARG A 84 -15.36 -0.56 2.48
CA ARG A 84 -15.40 -1.46 1.34
C ARG A 84 -13.98 -1.78 0.91
N ILE A 85 -13.62 -3.06 0.94
CA ILE A 85 -12.38 -3.54 0.34
C ILE A 85 -12.73 -4.12 -1.03
N GLU A 86 -12.31 -3.40 -2.07
CA GLU A 86 -12.55 -3.70 -3.48
C GLU A 86 -11.31 -3.31 -4.28
N VAL A 87 -11.15 -3.82 -5.48
CA VAL A 87 -9.99 -3.50 -6.36
C VAL A 87 -9.72 -1.99 -6.46
N ILE A 88 -10.76 -1.16 -6.52
CA ILE A 88 -10.60 0.31 -6.58
C ILE A 88 -10.10 0.92 -5.25
N THR A 89 -10.14 0.16 -4.16
CA THR A 89 -9.59 0.60 -2.86
C THR A 89 -8.07 0.51 -2.82
N SER A 90 -7.44 -0.30 -3.69
CA SER A 90 -5.99 -0.49 -3.73
C SER A 90 -5.22 0.83 -3.72
N PHE A 91 -5.60 1.76 -4.56
CA PHE A 91 -4.96 3.07 -4.67
C PHE A 91 -5.82 4.22 -4.09
N TYR A 92 -6.75 3.89 -3.20
CA TYR A 92 -7.45 4.88 -2.39
C TYR A 92 -6.52 5.34 -1.25
N LYS A 93 -5.53 6.13 -1.59
CA LYS A 93 -4.44 6.56 -0.72
C LYS A 93 -4.33 8.07 -0.69
N HIS A 94 -3.77 8.60 0.40
CA HIS A 94 -3.45 10.02 0.47
C HIS A 94 -2.44 10.40 -0.65
N PRO A 95 -2.58 11.56 -1.33
CA PRO A 95 -1.65 11.97 -2.37
C PRO A 95 -0.18 11.98 -1.93
N PHE A 96 0.13 12.34 -0.69
CA PHE A 96 1.49 12.27 -0.16
C PHE A 96 1.99 10.84 -0.01
N GLU A 97 1.11 9.89 0.37
CA GLU A 97 1.45 8.47 0.41
C GLU A 97 1.82 7.97 -0.99
N ILE A 98 0.98 8.27 -1.98
CA ILE A 98 1.22 7.88 -3.37
C ILE A 98 2.59 8.40 -3.87
N MET A 99 2.91 9.65 -3.58
CA MET A 99 4.20 10.23 -3.97
C MET A 99 5.38 9.62 -3.22
N ALA A 100 5.23 9.39 -1.91
CA ALA A 100 6.26 8.75 -1.10
C ALA A 100 6.51 7.30 -1.54
N ASP A 101 5.45 6.52 -1.77
CA ASP A 101 5.52 5.14 -2.26
C ASP A 101 6.20 5.09 -3.64
N SER A 102 5.88 6.02 -4.53
CA SER A 102 6.50 6.12 -5.85
C SER A 102 7.99 6.44 -5.78
N ALA A 103 8.38 7.40 -4.93
CA ALA A 103 9.79 7.76 -4.73
C ALA A 103 10.57 6.62 -4.08
N LEU A 104 10.00 5.97 -3.05
CA LEU A 104 10.60 4.84 -2.36
C LEU A 104 10.79 3.64 -3.29
N SER A 105 9.77 3.28 -4.07
CA SER A 105 9.87 2.20 -5.07
C SER A 105 11.00 2.48 -6.06
N SER A 106 11.09 3.70 -6.58
CA SER A 106 12.17 4.10 -7.49
C SER A 106 13.54 3.99 -6.82
N ALA A 107 13.67 4.46 -5.58
CA ALA A 107 14.94 4.37 -4.83
C ALA A 107 15.36 2.91 -4.61
N ILE A 108 14.43 2.04 -4.22
CA ILE A 108 14.71 0.61 -4.04
C ILE A 108 15.19 -0.01 -5.36
N LEU A 109 14.48 0.22 -6.45
CA LEU A 109 14.76 -0.44 -7.72
C LEU A 109 16.05 0.07 -8.38
N TYR A 110 16.30 1.36 -8.35
CA TYR A 110 17.47 1.96 -9.00
C TYR A 110 18.68 2.05 -8.06
N LEU A 111 18.51 2.54 -6.82
CA LEU A 111 19.65 2.83 -5.94
C LEU A 111 20.02 1.63 -5.05
N VAL A 112 19.05 0.77 -4.66
CA VAL A 112 19.33 -0.42 -3.84
C VAL A 112 19.59 -1.64 -4.72
N VAL A 113 18.74 -1.94 -5.71
CA VAL A 113 18.89 -3.13 -6.56
C VAL A 113 19.72 -2.87 -7.80
N GLY A 114 19.76 -1.63 -8.31
CA GLY A 114 20.55 -1.25 -9.47
C GLY A 114 19.96 -1.71 -10.81
N LEU A 115 18.63 -1.80 -10.94
CA LEU A 115 17.92 -2.31 -12.11
C LEU A 115 17.93 -1.32 -13.28
N GLY A 116 17.85 -1.86 -14.50
CA GLY A 116 17.48 -1.11 -15.68
C GLY A 116 15.97 -0.81 -15.74
N PRO A 117 15.54 0.17 -16.59
CA PRO A 117 14.16 0.67 -16.59
C PRO A 117 13.10 -0.41 -16.84
N ALA A 118 13.34 -1.34 -17.74
CA ALA A 118 12.37 -2.40 -18.08
C ALA A 118 12.16 -3.37 -16.92
N ALA A 119 13.24 -3.77 -16.23
CA ALA A 119 13.16 -4.63 -15.05
C ALA A 119 12.52 -3.90 -13.86
N ALA A 120 12.85 -2.61 -13.66
CA ALA A 120 12.22 -1.77 -12.65
C ALA A 120 10.71 -1.64 -12.87
N ALA A 121 10.28 -1.35 -14.11
CA ALA A 121 8.87 -1.31 -14.47
C ALA A 121 8.16 -2.65 -14.21
N GLY A 122 8.81 -3.78 -14.53
CA GLY A 122 8.29 -5.11 -14.23
C GLY A 122 8.11 -5.37 -12.73
N GLY A 123 9.06 -4.94 -11.88
CA GLY A 123 8.95 -5.03 -10.42
C GLY A 123 7.78 -4.22 -9.87
N VAL A 124 7.60 -2.99 -10.33
CA VAL A 124 6.45 -2.14 -9.96
C VAL A 124 5.13 -2.76 -10.43
N LEU A 125 5.09 -3.31 -11.65
CA LEU A 125 3.90 -3.98 -12.17
C LEU A 125 3.51 -5.18 -11.31
N LEU A 126 4.47 -6.02 -10.91
CA LEU A 126 4.20 -7.16 -10.04
C LEU A 126 3.63 -6.74 -8.68
N SER A 127 4.21 -5.70 -8.05
CA SER A 127 3.69 -5.16 -6.79
C SER A 127 2.29 -4.55 -6.96
N GLY A 128 2.05 -3.79 -8.02
CA GLY A 128 0.73 -3.24 -8.32
C GLY A 128 -0.33 -4.33 -8.56
N LEU A 129 0.02 -5.41 -9.26
CA LEU A 129 -0.87 -6.55 -9.46
C LEU A 129 -1.18 -7.28 -8.15
N ALA A 130 -0.19 -7.47 -7.29
CA ALA A 130 -0.39 -8.04 -5.96
C ALA A 130 -1.37 -7.18 -5.14
N GLU A 131 -1.19 -5.86 -5.16
CA GLU A 131 -2.06 -4.91 -4.46
C GLU A 131 -3.51 -4.96 -4.95
N LEU A 132 -3.74 -5.09 -6.26
CA LEU A 132 -5.07 -5.31 -6.81
C LEU A 132 -5.69 -6.64 -6.37
N VAL A 133 -4.88 -7.71 -6.27
CA VAL A 133 -5.36 -9.05 -5.90
C VAL A 133 -5.80 -9.10 -4.45
N TYR A 134 -5.01 -8.60 -3.50
CA TYR A 134 -5.41 -8.71 -2.10
C TYR A 134 -6.47 -7.67 -1.67
N HIS A 135 -6.77 -6.67 -2.51
CA HIS A 135 -7.97 -5.82 -2.36
C HIS A 135 -9.19 -6.36 -3.12
N TRP A 136 -9.07 -7.50 -3.79
CA TRP A 136 -10.19 -8.05 -4.53
C TRP A 136 -11.19 -8.72 -3.58
N ASN A 137 -12.46 -8.35 -3.66
CA ASN A 137 -13.52 -8.91 -2.81
C ASN A 137 -13.95 -10.30 -3.28
N VAL A 138 -13.06 -11.30 -3.16
CA VAL A 138 -13.30 -12.69 -3.53
C VAL A 138 -12.77 -13.63 -2.45
N LYS A 139 -13.41 -14.80 -2.32
CA LYS A 139 -12.89 -15.87 -1.47
C LYS A 139 -11.78 -16.62 -2.18
N THR A 140 -10.69 -16.89 -1.47
CA THR A 140 -9.51 -17.56 -2.01
C THR A 140 -9.16 -18.81 -1.21
N PRO A 141 -8.47 -19.83 -1.82
CA PRO A 141 -8.04 -21.02 -1.11
C PRO A 141 -7.13 -20.69 0.08
N TYR A 142 -7.38 -21.30 1.24
CA TYR A 142 -6.64 -21.04 2.48
C TYR A 142 -5.12 -21.19 2.34
N TRP A 143 -4.65 -22.22 1.59
CA TRP A 143 -3.22 -22.49 1.40
C TRP A 143 -2.50 -21.38 0.64
N LEU A 144 -3.21 -20.62 -0.19
CA LEU A 144 -2.62 -19.52 -0.97
C LEU A 144 -2.06 -18.43 -0.05
N GLY A 145 -2.65 -18.26 1.14
CA GLY A 145 -2.19 -17.26 2.13
C GLY A 145 -0.82 -17.54 2.74
N PHE A 146 -0.20 -18.68 2.47
CA PHE A 146 1.19 -18.96 2.84
C PHE A 146 2.19 -18.55 1.74
N ILE A 147 1.70 -18.19 0.55
CA ILE A 147 2.51 -17.81 -0.61
C ILE A 147 2.30 -16.34 -0.97
N PHE A 148 1.04 -15.92 -1.02
CA PHE A 148 0.62 -14.54 -1.34
C PHE A 148 -0.36 -14.02 -0.31
N GLN A 149 -0.36 -12.71 -0.08
CA GLN A 149 -1.38 -12.10 0.75
C GLN A 149 -2.76 -12.29 0.11
N ARG A 150 -3.68 -12.92 0.87
CA ARG A 150 -5.05 -13.16 0.44
C ARG A 150 -5.94 -11.96 0.75
N PRO A 151 -7.05 -11.77 0.01
CA PRO A 151 -8.07 -10.80 0.39
C PRO A 151 -8.55 -10.94 1.84
N GLU A 152 -8.78 -12.18 2.32
CA GLU A 152 -9.22 -12.43 3.70
C GLU A 152 -8.16 -12.01 4.73
N SER A 153 -6.88 -12.20 4.42
CA SER A 153 -5.77 -11.78 5.28
C SER A 153 -5.62 -10.25 5.29
N HIS A 154 -5.84 -9.62 4.13
CA HIS A 154 -5.81 -8.16 4.00
C HIS A 154 -7.03 -7.50 4.67
N CYS A 155 -8.19 -8.15 4.66
CA CYS A 155 -9.34 -7.70 5.43
C CYS A 155 -9.07 -7.69 6.95
N VAL A 156 -8.24 -8.60 7.49
CA VAL A 156 -7.78 -8.52 8.89
C VAL A 156 -6.97 -7.25 9.12
N HIS A 157 -6.11 -6.88 8.15
CA HIS A 157 -5.31 -5.66 8.19
C HIS A 157 -6.18 -4.39 8.22
N HIS A 158 -7.26 -4.36 7.43
CA HIS A 158 -8.23 -3.27 7.39
C HIS A 158 -9.36 -3.39 8.41
N GLU A 159 -9.34 -4.41 9.28
CA GLU A 159 -10.41 -4.64 10.23
C GLU A 159 -10.59 -3.46 11.18
N LYS A 160 -11.83 -3.05 11.35
CA LYS A 160 -12.24 -1.90 12.15
C LYS A 160 -11.74 -1.99 13.59
N GLY A 161 -10.95 -1.02 14.00
CA GLY A 161 -10.34 -0.96 15.33
C GLY A 161 -9.11 -1.87 15.53
N VAL A 162 -8.69 -2.62 14.50
CA VAL A 162 -7.47 -3.45 14.53
C VAL A 162 -6.33 -2.76 13.78
N HIS A 163 -6.52 -2.51 12.48
CA HIS A 163 -5.57 -1.80 11.60
C HIS A 163 -4.11 -2.24 11.81
N SER A 164 -3.85 -3.55 11.82
CA SER A 164 -2.53 -4.13 12.04
C SER A 164 -2.42 -5.51 11.42
N TYR A 165 -1.23 -6.12 11.48
CA TYR A 165 -0.89 -7.39 10.85
C TYR A 165 -0.81 -7.33 9.31
N ASN A 166 -0.23 -8.35 8.70
CA ASN A 166 -0.22 -8.58 7.25
C ASN A 166 0.22 -7.34 6.43
N TYR A 167 1.40 -6.81 6.71
CA TYR A 167 1.91 -5.57 6.13
C TYR A 167 2.52 -5.74 4.73
N SER A 168 2.77 -6.98 4.28
CA SER A 168 3.47 -7.23 3.01
C SER A 168 2.62 -7.98 1.99
N ASP A 169 2.88 -7.76 0.70
CA ASP A 169 2.32 -8.55 -0.41
C ASP A 169 2.68 -10.03 -0.28
N LEU A 170 3.90 -10.32 0.19
CA LEU A 170 4.39 -11.68 0.42
C LEU A 170 4.37 -12.00 1.92
N PRO A 171 3.55 -12.96 2.37
CA PRO A 171 3.38 -13.30 3.79
C PRO A 171 4.66 -13.73 4.49
N VAL A 172 5.70 -14.11 3.75
CA VAL A 172 6.98 -14.53 4.32
C VAL A 172 7.58 -13.47 5.25
N TRP A 173 7.45 -12.20 4.96
CA TRP A 173 7.93 -11.12 5.82
C TRP A 173 7.11 -11.02 7.10
N ASP A 174 5.79 -11.10 6.99
CA ASP A 174 4.89 -11.13 8.14
C ASP A 174 5.13 -12.37 9.03
N MET A 175 5.42 -13.54 8.43
CA MET A 175 5.80 -14.75 9.17
C MET A 175 7.13 -14.57 9.92
N LEU A 176 8.14 -13.99 9.26
CA LEU A 176 9.46 -13.76 9.86
C LEU A 176 9.42 -12.76 11.02
N PHE A 177 8.59 -11.73 10.90
CA PHE A 177 8.52 -10.63 11.87
C PHE A 177 7.30 -10.70 12.81
N GLY A 178 6.54 -11.82 12.77
CA GLY A 178 5.51 -12.12 13.77
C GLY A 178 4.18 -11.40 13.58
N THR A 179 3.93 -10.83 12.40
CA THR A 179 2.71 -10.07 12.09
C THR A 179 1.74 -10.83 11.18
N PHE A 180 2.01 -12.10 10.89
CA PHE A 180 1.21 -12.93 10.00
C PHE A 180 -0.13 -13.36 10.61
N ARG A 181 -1.22 -13.15 9.87
CA ARG A 181 -2.57 -13.65 10.16
C ARG A 181 -3.20 -14.18 8.88
N ASN A 182 -3.60 -15.43 8.87
CA ASN A 182 -4.27 -16.06 7.72
C ASN A 182 -5.54 -16.76 8.21
N PRO A 183 -6.69 -16.07 8.33
CA PRO A 183 -7.93 -16.66 8.78
C PRO A 183 -8.50 -17.61 7.72
N ARG A 184 -9.18 -18.69 8.12
CA ARG A 184 -9.93 -19.55 7.19
C ARG A 184 -11.16 -18.83 6.64
N GLU A 185 -11.81 -18.05 7.50
CA GLU A 185 -12.96 -17.21 7.18
C GLU A 185 -12.79 -15.86 7.87
N TRP A 186 -13.27 -14.82 7.24
CA TRP A 186 -13.29 -13.47 7.80
C TRP A 186 -14.70 -12.88 7.62
N ASN A 187 -15.30 -12.39 8.73
CA ASN A 187 -16.68 -11.91 8.77
C ASN A 187 -16.81 -10.59 9.56
N ALA A 188 -15.71 -9.92 9.87
CA ALA A 188 -15.74 -8.65 10.59
C ALA A 188 -16.02 -7.46 9.64
N GLU A 189 -15.96 -6.23 10.15
CA GLU A 189 -16.11 -5.00 9.38
C GLU A 189 -14.74 -4.39 9.09
N CYS A 190 -14.55 -3.85 7.88
CA CYS A 190 -13.39 -3.04 7.52
C CYS A 190 -13.63 -1.56 7.74
N GLY A 191 -12.54 -0.81 7.77
CA GLY A 191 -12.56 0.64 7.67
C GLY A 191 -12.97 1.37 8.95
N PHE A 192 -13.39 2.60 8.78
CA PHE A 192 -13.83 3.46 9.88
C PHE A 192 -15.35 3.43 10.06
N ALA A 193 -15.83 4.00 11.15
CA ALA A 193 -17.26 4.25 11.31
C ALA A 193 -17.78 5.18 10.20
N PRO A 194 -19.08 5.06 9.79
CA PRO A 194 -19.60 5.80 8.64
C PRO A 194 -19.46 7.33 8.73
N ASP A 195 -19.54 7.89 9.91
CA ASP A 195 -19.34 9.31 10.21
C ASP A 195 -17.86 9.72 10.02
N LEU A 196 -16.92 8.89 10.44
CA LEU A 196 -15.49 9.14 10.31
C LEU A 196 -15.01 8.98 8.86
N GLU A 197 -15.52 7.99 8.11
CA GLU A 197 -15.21 7.84 6.70
C GLU A 197 -15.59 9.08 5.87
N GLN A 198 -16.63 9.83 6.27
CA GLN A 198 -17.05 11.05 5.59
C GLN A 198 -16.12 12.26 5.87
N ARG A 199 -15.25 12.19 6.87
CA ARG A 199 -14.29 13.26 7.22
C ARG A 199 -13.05 13.25 6.30
N PHE A 200 -13.25 12.94 5.03
CA PHE A 200 -12.19 12.87 4.04
C PHE A 200 -11.36 14.17 3.92
N PRO A 201 -11.95 15.38 3.94
CA PRO A 201 -11.16 16.61 3.92
C PRO A 201 -10.22 16.76 5.14
N GLU A 202 -10.67 16.34 6.33
CA GLU A 202 -9.87 16.38 7.54
C GLU A 202 -8.69 15.41 7.44
N MET A 203 -8.91 14.21 6.91
CA MET A 203 -7.84 13.24 6.67
C MET A 203 -6.81 13.78 5.67
N LEU A 204 -7.22 14.47 4.61
CA LEU A 204 -6.31 15.12 3.66
C LEU A 204 -5.50 16.28 4.28
N LEU A 205 -5.96 16.84 5.39
CA LEU A 205 -5.24 17.85 6.17
C LEU A 205 -4.42 17.25 7.32
N GLY A 206 -4.22 15.93 7.34
CA GLY A 206 -3.44 15.23 8.36
C GLY A 206 -4.06 15.27 9.76
N ARG A 207 -5.38 15.50 9.88
CA ARG A 207 -6.08 15.46 11.17
C ARG A 207 -6.46 14.02 11.50
N ASP A 208 -6.29 13.61 12.74
CA ASP A 208 -6.77 12.32 13.22
C ASP A 208 -8.28 12.38 13.46
N VAL A 209 -9.04 11.72 12.60
CA VAL A 209 -10.51 11.75 12.67
C VAL A 209 -11.07 11.00 13.89
N HIS A 210 -10.32 10.06 14.45
CA HIS A 210 -10.71 9.35 15.68
C HIS A 210 -10.54 10.24 16.91
N ALA A 211 -9.43 11.00 16.99
CA ALA A 211 -9.21 11.96 18.07
C ALA A 211 -10.26 13.09 18.04
N LEU A 212 -10.55 13.65 16.86
CA LEU A 212 -11.58 14.69 16.69
C LEU A 212 -12.96 14.23 17.19
N ARG A 213 -13.35 12.99 16.90
CA ARG A 213 -14.62 12.42 17.39
C ARG A 213 -14.67 12.34 18.92
N THR A 214 -13.56 11.95 19.53
CA THR A 214 -13.48 11.84 20.99
C THR A 214 -13.65 13.21 21.66
N GLU A 215 -13.04 14.25 21.12
CA GLU A 215 -13.18 15.64 21.61
C GLU A 215 -14.62 16.16 21.48
N GLU A 216 -15.29 15.88 20.34
CA GLU A 216 -16.69 16.29 20.11
C GLU A 216 -17.69 15.59 21.04
N VAL A 217 -17.43 14.37 21.48
CA VAL A 217 -18.29 13.63 22.42
C VAL A 217 -18.11 14.12 23.86
N GLN A 218 -16.95 14.69 24.19
CA GLN A 218 -16.62 15.19 25.53
C GLN A 218 -16.99 16.67 25.75
N SER A 219 -17.30 17.41 24.69
CA SER A 219 -17.72 18.82 24.70
C SER A 219 -19.24 18.97 24.79
#